data_7df07b9a1e9a50cdd58c32372dd6eed8
#
_entry.id   7df07b9a1e9a50cdd58c32372dd6eed8
#
_cell.length_a   1.000
_cell.length_b   1.000
_cell.length_c   1.000
_cell.angle_alpha   90.00
_cell.angle_beta   90.00
_cell.angle_gamma   90.00
#
_symmetry.space_group_name_H-M   'P 1'
#
loop_
_entity.id
_entity.type
_entity.pdbx_description
1 polymer ?
#
loop_
_entity_poly.entity_id
_entity_poly.type
_entity_poly.pdbx_seq_one_letter_code
_entity_poly.pdbx_strand_id
1 'polypeptide(L)'
;MARINPSEIHILVKFKQPCFCWIVCHLYELFRDSVVLLKHGCSTSGLDSQIVTSLIPMFRPRLPSYSQLKKYITVIDSSRQYSNFGPLESEVRLRFSEYLRLPIENIVTCSNATLGISGAISTSSTSGIWSLPSWTFTATAAALNQAHGTGFFLDIDHEWRAKPSKDYSNLVDVLPFGQPVGTSNRYVENNVHEVVIDAAASFDSLLDQSWAEFPRFAAILSFHATKVLPAAEGGLFFSNSTEWAEQFRNWTRFGMQTGRVSFREGTNAKMSEYHSAVLLASLDNWISDRKEWIAQISRANQLATKYGYRSSPHLPKECATPYWIVQHENPTAIEKLKRTFEAQKIETRAWWEYGCHKMPAYSHFLKGDLSTTDLVARQTLGLPFWIDMENEVWKAIERAFQRAVSK
;
A
#
# COMPACT_ATOMS: atom_id res chain seq x y z
N MET A 1 -43.52 18.26 -25.30
CA MET A 1 -42.96 17.29 -24.35
C MET A 1 -43.25 15.89 -24.87
N ALA A 2 -42.33 15.30 -25.61
CA ALA A 2 -42.48 13.93 -26.13
C ALA A 2 -41.68 13.00 -25.22
N ARG A 3 -42.32 11.97 -24.67
CA ARG A 3 -41.69 10.91 -23.90
C ARG A 3 -40.91 10.02 -24.85
N ILE A 4 -39.60 9.92 -24.65
CA ILE A 4 -38.73 9.00 -25.37
C ILE A 4 -38.82 7.63 -24.68
N ASN A 5 -39.11 6.60 -25.43
CA ASN A 5 -39.26 5.22 -24.98
C ASN A 5 -37.86 4.57 -24.84
N PRO A 6 -37.49 3.94 -23.73
CA PRO A 6 -36.11 3.46 -23.46
C PRO A 6 -35.67 2.21 -24.26
N SER A 7 -36.52 1.69 -25.16
CA SER A 7 -36.25 0.41 -25.85
C SER A 7 -35.55 0.51 -27.21
N GLU A 8 -35.19 1.70 -27.70
CA GLU A 8 -34.57 1.88 -29.04
C GLU A 8 -33.31 2.76 -28.98
N ILE A 9 -32.25 2.30 -28.39
CA ILE A 9 -30.92 2.86 -28.64
C ILE A 9 -30.09 1.80 -29.37
N HIS A 10 -30.18 1.79 -30.69
CA HIS A 10 -29.21 1.12 -31.55
C HIS A 10 -28.07 2.06 -31.86
N ILE A 11 -26.90 1.85 -31.21
CA ILE A 11 -25.68 2.55 -31.61
C ILE A 11 -25.09 1.81 -32.81
N LEU A 12 -25.36 2.34 -34.02
CA LEU A 12 -24.70 1.91 -35.25
C LEU A 12 -23.38 2.67 -35.40
N VAL A 13 -22.27 2.07 -34.99
CA VAL A 13 -20.94 2.62 -35.26
C VAL A 13 -20.43 2.06 -36.56
N LYS A 14 -20.43 2.87 -37.61
CA LYS A 14 -19.78 2.55 -38.91
C LYS A 14 -18.29 2.88 -38.81
N PHE A 15 -17.44 1.88 -38.69
CA PHE A 15 -16.00 2.04 -38.79
C PHE A 15 -15.52 1.94 -40.23
N LYS A 16 -14.85 2.98 -40.70
CA LYS A 16 -14.02 2.94 -41.93
C LYS A 16 -12.56 3.14 -41.44
N GLN A 17 -11.84 2.10 -41.19
CA GLN A 17 -10.40 1.85 -41.40
C GLN A 17 -9.87 0.68 -40.55
N PRO A 18 -8.86 -0.10 -41.02
CA PRO A 18 -8.51 -1.41 -40.43
C PRO A 18 -7.52 -1.42 -39.27
N CYS A 19 -7.15 -0.28 -38.69
CA CYS A 19 -6.14 -0.24 -37.62
C CYS A 19 -6.66 -0.31 -36.19
N PHE A 20 -7.98 -0.39 -35.97
CA PHE A 20 -8.57 -0.38 -34.61
C PHE A 20 -8.90 -1.78 -34.05
N CYS A 21 -8.75 -2.84 -34.81
CA CYS A 21 -9.12 -4.18 -34.39
C CYS A 21 -8.26 -4.72 -33.27
N TRP A 22 -6.99 -4.30 -33.19
CA TRP A 22 -6.04 -4.78 -32.16
C TRP A 22 -6.34 -4.23 -30.76
N ILE A 23 -6.74 -2.97 -30.65
CA ILE A 23 -7.07 -2.33 -29.37
C ILE A 23 -8.39 -2.87 -28.82
N VAL A 24 -9.39 -3.11 -29.68
CA VAL A 24 -10.70 -3.63 -29.24
C VAL A 24 -10.61 -5.09 -28.81
N CYS A 25 -9.80 -5.91 -29.46
CA CYS A 25 -9.57 -7.31 -29.02
C CYS A 25 -8.83 -7.38 -27.70
N HIS A 26 -7.86 -6.51 -27.45
CA HIS A 26 -7.12 -6.48 -26.17
C HIS A 26 -7.97 -5.95 -25.01
N LEU A 27 -8.85 -4.98 -25.26
CA LEU A 27 -9.82 -4.51 -24.26
C LEU A 27 -10.90 -5.57 -23.99
N TYR A 28 -11.29 -6.36 -24.98
CA TYR A 28 -12.27 -7.43 -24.78
C TYR A 28 -11.70 -8.57 -23.92
N GLU A 29 -10.42 -8.90 -24.04
CA GLU A 29 -9.77 -9.88 -23.15
C GLU A 29 -9.58 -9.35 -21.72
N LEU A 30 -9.35 -8.04 -21.54
CA LEU A 30 -9.21 -7.40 -20.21
C LEU A 30 -10.56 -7.26 -19.47
N PHE A 31 -11.70 -7.24 -20.18
CA PHE A 31 -13.03 -7.04 -19.57
C PHE A 31 -13.93 -8.28 -19.63
N ARG A 32 -13.45 -9.41 -20.12
CA ARG A 32 -14.24 -10.63 -20.30
C ARG A 32 -14.83 -11.20 -18.99
N ASP A 33 -14.20 -10.92 -17.86
CA ASP A 33 -14.59 -11.45 -16.55
C ASP A 33 -15.39 -10.46 -15.68
N SER A 34 -15.75 -9.28 -16.20
CA SER A 34 -16.40 -8.20 -15.43
C SER A 34 -17.84 -7.85 -15.84
N VAL A 35 -18.46 -8.60 -16.73
CA VAL A 35 -19.86 -8.35 -17.12
C VAL A 35 -20.81 -9.08 -16.18
N VAL A 36 -21.27 -8.41 -15.13
CA VAL A 36 -22.44 -8.82 -14.34
C VAL A 36 -23.69 -8.51 -15.14
N LEU A 37 -24.27 -9.52 -15.77
CA LEU A 37 -25.61 -9.45 -16.38
C LEU A 37 -26.66 -9.38 -15.26
N LEU A 38 -27.19 -8.19 -15.00
CA LEU A 38 -28.43 -8.02 -14.25
C LEU A 38 -29.59 -8.54 -15.10
N LYS A 39 -29.98 -9.81 -14.91
CA LYS A 39 -31.27 -10.32 -15.42
C LYS A 39 -32.36 -10.05 -14.39
N HIS A 40 -33.27 -9.18 -14.74
CA HIS A 40 -34.56 -9.06 -14.07
C HIS A 40 -35.43 -10.27 -14.36
N GLY A 41 -35.94 -10.83 -13.30
CA GLY A 41 -37.11 -11.63 -13.10
C GLY A 41 -37.61 -12.57 -14.20
N CYS A 42 -37.37 -13.87 -14.02
CA CYS A 42 -38.34 -14.90 -14.41
C CYS A 42 -38.18 -16.09 -13.46
N SER A 43 -39.27 -16.46 -12.76
CA SER A 43 -39.34 -17.62 -11.89
C SER A 43 -39.33 -18.89 -12.73
N THR A 44 -38.35 -19.77 -12.53
CA THR A 44 -38.44 -21.18 -12.92
C THR A 44 -37.92 -22.02 -11.78
N SER A 45 -38.82 -22.78 -11.19
CA SER A 45 -38.54 -23.87 -10.27
C SER A 45 -37.70 -24.96 -10.95
N GLY A 46 -36.59 -25.34 -10.32
CA GLY A 46 -35.85 -26.56 -10.62
C GLY A 46 -34.67 -26.39 -11.58
N LEU A 47 -33.57 -25.83 -11.07
CA LEU A 47 -32.23 -26.06 -11.63
C LEU A 47 -31.27 -26.21 -10.47
N ASP A 48 -30.58 -27.34 -10.44
CA ASP A 48 -29.47 -27.62 -9.53
C ASP A 48 -28.57 -26.41 -9.40
N SER A 49 -28.34 -25.96 -8.19
CA SER A 49 -27.41 -24.87 -7.87
C SER A 49 -25.97 -25.26 -8.23
N GLN A 50 -25.60 -25.13 -9.48
CA GLN A 50 -24.20 -24.94 -9.81
C GLN A 50 -23.79 -23.60 -9.19
N ILE A 51 -23.19 -23.69 -8.02
CA ILE A 51 -22.47 -22.56 -7.41
C ILE A 51 -21.35 -22.20 -8.39
N VAL A 52 -21.60 -21.22 -9.26
CA VAL A 52 -20.52 -20.54 -9.96
C VAL A 52 -19.70 -19.87 -8.87
N THR A 53 -18.67 -20.56 -8.42
CA THR A 53 -17.73 -20.00 -7.44
C THR A 53 -17.04 -18.82 -8.12
N SER A 54 -17.54 -17.60 -7.85
CA SER A 54 -16.88 -16.37 -8.25
C SER A 54 -15.46 -16.38 -7.67
N LEU A 55 -14.50 -15.82 -8.43
CA LEU A 55 -13.14 -15.61 -7.97
C LEU A 55 -13.16 -14.85 -6.63
N ILE A 56 -12.46 -15.35 -5.63
CA ILE A 56 -12.19 -14.61 -4.39
C ILE A 56 -10.93 -13.76 -4.63
N PRO A 57 -11.07 -12.43 -4.73
CA PRO A 57 -9.96 -11.55 -5.05
C PRO A 57 -9.01 -11.38 -3.85
N MET A 58 -7.79 -10.93 -4.12
CA MET A 58 -6.79 -10.64 -3.08
C MET A 58 -7.24 -9.51 -2.13
N PHE A 59 -7.91 -8.49 -2.66
CA PHE A 59 -8.38 -7.32 -1.93
C PHE A 59 -9.77 -6.89 -2.38
N ARG A 60 -10.54 -6.32 -1.44
CA ARG A 60 -11.77 -5.56 -1.71
C ARG A 60 -11.71 -4.26 -0.89
N PRO A 61 -11.09 -3.20 -1.42
CA PRO A 61 -10.97 -1.93 -0.71
C PRO A 61 -12.33 -1.35 -0.34
N ARG A 62 -12.44 -0.78 0.87
CA ARG A 62 -13.61 -0.05 1.34
C ARG A 62 -13.22 1.40 1.60
N LEU A 63 -13.79 2.31 0.83
CA LEU A 63 -13.64 3.75 1.01
C LEU A 63 -14.86 4.34 1.72
N PRO A 64 -14.77 5.55 2.29
CA PRO A 64 -15.91 6.24 2.87
C PRO A 64 -17.04 6.43 1.86
N SER A 65 -18.28 6.29 2.34
CA SER A 65 -19.48 6.49 1.54
C SER A 65 -19.70 7.95 1.18
N TYR A 66 -20.56 8.20 0.18
CA TYR A 66 -20.94 9.57 -0.20
C TYR A 66 -21.46 10.39 1.00
N SER A 67 -22.26 9.81 1.88
CA SER A 67 -22.79 10.51 3.06
C SER A 67 -21.69 10.98 4.02
N GLN A 68 -20.63 10.20 4.17
CA GLN A 68 -19.45 10.55 4.99
C GLN A 68 -18.58 11.62 4.31
N LEU A 69 -18.51 11.60 2.98
CA LEU A 69 -17.73 12.56 2.19
C LEU A 69 -18.41 13.92 2.05
N LYS A 70 -19.75 13.97 2.05
CA LYS A 70 -20.53 15.15 1.70
C LYS A 70 -20.06 16.44 2.39
N LYS A 71 -19.78 16.40 3.71
CA LYS A 71 -19.34 17.57 4.46
C LYS A 71 -18.03 18.16 3.95
N TYR A 72 -17.08 17.30 3.56
CA TYR A 72 -15.78 17.72 3.04
C TYR A 72 -15.87 18.22 1.60
N ILE A 73 -16.68 17.57 0.76
CA ILE A 73 -16.95 18.07 -0.61
C ILE A 73 -17.56 19.46 -0.57
N THR A 74 -18.47 19.74 0.38
CA THR A 74 -19.05 21.09 0.56
C THR A 74 -17.97 22.15 0.87
N VAL A 75 -16.91 21.79 1.61
CA VAL A 75 -15.78 22.71 1.85
C VAL A 75 -15.01 22.98 0.55
N ILE A 76 -14.77 21.97 -0.27
CA ILE A 76 -14.12 22.15 -1.58
C ILE A 76 -14.94 23.07 -2.48
N ASP A 77 -16.25 22.80 -2.59
CA ASP A 77 -17.16 23.59 -3.43
C ASP A 77 -17.23 25.06 -3.00
N SER A 78 -17.28 25.32 -1.69
CA SER A 78 -17.37 26.68 -1.15
C SER A 78 -16.04 27.45 -1.24
N SER A 79 -14.91 26.79 -1.00
CA SER A 79 -13.57 27.41 -1.08
C SER A 79 -13.06 27.56 -2.51
N ARG A 80 -13.52 26.70 -3.44
CA ARG A 80 -12.99 26.55 -4.81
C ARG A 80 -11.49 26.28 -4.85
N GLN A 81 -10.94 25.72 -3.78
CA GLN A 81 -9.56 25.22 -3.73
C GLN A 81 -9.58 23.72 -3.93
N TYR A 82 -8.96 23.24 -5.00
CA TYR A 82 -8.97 21.82 -5.39
C TYR A 82 -7.63 21.13 -5.16
N SER A 83 -6.58 21.92 -4.93
CA SER A 83 -5.20 21.48 -4.71
C SER A 83 -4.36 22.63 -4.11
N ASN A 84 -3.03 22.44 -4.02
CA ASN A 84 -2.08 23.47 -3.58
C ASN A 84 -2.24 23.88 -2.11
N PHE A 85 -2.33 22.87 -1.23
CA PHE A 85 -2.37 23.07 0.22
C PHE A 85 -3.60 23.87 0.67
N GLY A 86 -4.77 23.39 0.30
CA GLY A 86 -6.05 24.01 0.66
C GLY A 86 -6.50 23.63 2.09
N PRO A 87 -7.75 23.96 2.44
CA PRO A 87 -8.25 23.82 3.80
C PRO A 87 -8.30 22.37 4.29
N LEU A 88 -8.66 21.40 3.42
CA LEU A 88 -8.72 19.99 3.84
C LEU A 88 -7.32 19.36 3.96
N GLU A 89 -6.40 19.72 3.08
CA GLU A 89 -4.99 19.32 3.24
C GLU A 89 -4.41 19.84 4.55
N SER A 90 -4.69 21.08 4.89
CA SER A 90 -4.26 21.69 6.15
C SER A 90 -4.84 20.97 7.36
N GLU A 91 -6.11 20.59 7.32
CA GLU A 91 -6.77 19.79 8.35
C GLU A 91 -6.15 18.39 8.47
N VAL A 92 -5.82 17.72 7.34
CA VAL A 92 -5.08 16.44 7.35
C VAL A 92 -3.78 16.61 8.13
N ARG A 93 -2.97 17.61 7.80
CA ARG A 93 -1.69 17.84 8.48
C ARG A 93 -1.86 18.09 9.97
N LEU A 94 -2.87 18.87 10.36
CA LEU A 94 -3.16 19.14 11.77
C LEU A 94 -3.46 17.84 12.52
N ARG A 95 -4.36 17.00 12.02
CA ARG A 95 -4.70 15.73 12.66
C ARG A 95 -3.50 14.78 12.74
N PHE A 96 -2.68 14.70 11.69
CA PHE A 96 -1.48 13.87 11.72
C PHE A 96 -0.40 14.42 12.64
N SER A 97 -0.31 15.74 12.84
CA SER A 97 0.54 16.36 13.84
C SER A 97 0.19 15.87 15.26
N GLU A 98 -1.11 15.80 15.56
CA GLU A 98 -1.62 15.27 16.83
C GLU A 98 -1.34 13.76 16.98
N TYR A 99 -1.65 12.95 15.96
CA TYR A 99 -1.43 11.50 15.98
C TYR A 99 0.05 11.12 16.11
N LEU A 100 0.93 11.81 15.39
CA LEU A 100 2.36 11.51 15.37
C LEU A 100 3.15 12.25 16.47
N ARG A 101 2.51 13.19 17.18
CA ARG A 101 3.15 14.05 18.20
C ARG A 101 4.35 14.81 17.64
N LEU A 102 4.23 15.31 16.44
CA LEU A 102 5.24 16.10 15.74
C LEU A 102 4.69 17.48 15.40
N PRO A 103 5.54 18.53 15.30
CA PRO A 103 5.10 19.85 14.81
C PRO A 103 4.45 19.76 13.43
N ILE A 104 3.41 20.57 13.18
CA ILE A 104 2.70 20.56 11.89
C ILE A 104 3.60 20.92 10.71
N GLU A 105 4.65 21.67 10.94
CA GLU A 105 5.67 22.04 9.96
C GLU A 105 6.43 20.81 9.44
N ASN A 106 6.51 19.78 10.28
CA ASN A 106 7.21 18.54 10.00
C ASN A 106 6.35 17.52 9.23
N ILE A 107 5.10 17.87 8.93
CA ILE A 107 4.13 17.03 8.24
C ILE A 107 3.85 17.61 6.85
N VAL A 108 3.99 16.80 5.82
CA VAL A 108 3.73 17.19 4.42
C VAL A 108 2.96 16.10 3.69
N THR A 109 1.83 16.44 3.10
CA THR A 109 1.08 15.51 2.25
C THR A 109 1.73 15.40 0.87
N CYS A 110 1.57 14.23 0.23
CA CYS A 110 2.00 14.02 -1.15
C CYS A 110 0.99 13.16 -1.91
N SER A 111 1.11 13.12 -3.23
CA SER A 111 0.16 12.43 -4.11
C SER A 111 0.15 10.91 -3.95
N ASN A 112 1.26 10.31 -3.55
CA ASN A 112 1.39 8.88 -3.20
C ASN A 112 2.70 8.62 -2.46
N ALA A 113 2.82 7.45 -1.83
CA ALA A 113 4.01 7.09 -1.05
C ALA A 113 5.28 6.92 -1.91
N THR A 114 5.16 6.44 -3.15
CA THR A 114 6.32 6.29 -4.04
C THR A 114 7.02 7.62 -4.29
N LEU A 115 6.24 8.66 -4.63
CA LEU A 115 6.76 10.03 -4.74
C LEU A 115 7.18 10.59 -3.38
N GLY A 116 6.54 10.18 -2.29
CA GLY A 116 6.98 10.50 -0.94
C GLY A 116 8.40 10.02 -0.66
N ILE A 117 8.70 8.76 -0.93
CA ILE A 117 10.03 8.17 -0.76
C ILE A 117 11.05 8.82 -1.70
N SER A 118 10.69 8.96 -2.99
CA SER A 118 11.57 9.62 -3.98
C SER A 118 11.93 11.04 -3.58
N GLY A 119 10.94 11.83 -3.16
CA GLY A 119 11.17 13.20 -2.70
C GLY A 119 11.97 13.27 -1.40
N ALA A 120 11.77 12.36 -0.45
CA ALA A 120 12.58 12.27 0.76
C ALA A 120 14.05 12.04 0.44
N ILE A 121 14.36 11.09 -0.45
CA ILE A 121 15.73 10.84 -0.92
C ILE A 121 16.31 12.05 -1.67
N SER A 122 15.55 12.63 -2.61
CA SER A 122 15.98 13.77 -3.41
C SER A 122 16.26 15.04 -2.59
N THR A 123 15.65 15.15 -1.40
CA THR A 123 15.79 16.32 -0.50
C THR A 123 16.62 16.04 0.74
N SER A 124 17.20 14.86 0.83
CA SER A 124 18.16 14.48 1.85
C SER A 124 19.39 15.40 1.85
N SER A 125 20.02 15.58 2.99
CA SER A 125 21.27 16.34 3.09
C SER A 125 22.49 15.52 2.72
N THR A 126 22.33 14.21 2.55
CA THR A 126 23.41 13.28 2.26
C THR A 126 23.45 12.91 0.78
N SER A 127 24.65 12.62 0.30
CA SER A 127 24.92 12.10 -1.04
C SER A 127 25.49 10.69 -0.94
N GLY A 128 25.55 9.98 -2.06
CA GLY A 128 26.19 8.68 -2.15
C GLY A 128 25.21 7.51 -2.26
N ILE A 129 25.67 6.35 -1.80
CA ILE A 129 24.91 5.09 -1.91
C ILE A 129 23.83 5.03 -0.82
N TRP A 130 22.62 4.70 -1.24
CA TRP A 130 21.50 4.36 -0.35
C TRP A 130 21.37 2.85 -0.27
N SER A 131 21.41 2.34 0.93
CA SER A 131 21.08 0.92 1.18
C SER A 131 19.58 0.73 1.40
N LEU A 132 19.04 -0.41 0.96
CA LEU A 132 17.63 -0.76 1.11
C LEU A 132 17.46 -2.28 1.18
N PRO A 133 16.43 -2.80 1.88
CA PRO A 133 16.18 -4.24 1.87
C PRO A 133 15.78 -4.69 0.48
N SER A 134 16.30 -5.83 0.05
CA SER A 134 15.89 -6.41 -1.23
C SER A 134 14.47 -6.97 -1.19
N TRP A 135 14.05 -7.49 -0.03
CA TRP A 135 12.69 -8.00 0.14
C TRP A 135 11.74 -6.87 0.54
N THR A 136 11.30 -6.13 -0.45
CA THR A 136 10.38 -5.00 -0.36
C THR A 136 9.50 -4.90 -1.60
N PHE A 137 8.44 -4.10 -1.51
CA PHE A 137 7.66 -3.76 -2.69
C PHE A 137 8.49 -2.93 -3.67
N THR A 138 8.30 -3.19 -4.96
CA THR A 138 9.05 -2.54 -6.05
C THR A 138 9.03 -1.01 -5.98
N ALA A 139 8.01 -0.39 -5.34
CA ALA A 139 7.92 1.05 -5.19
C ALA A 139 9.11 1.67 -4.45
N THR A 140 9.66 0.96 -3.43
CA THR A 140 10.83 1.45 -2.68
C THR A 140 12.07 1.56 -3.57
N ALA A 141 12.36 0.52 -4.36
CA ALA A 141 13.48 0.54 -5.31
C ALA A 141 13.23 1.53 -6.47
N ALA A 142 11.98 1.60 -6.97
CA ALA A 142 11.60 2.56 -8.00
C ALA A 142 11.78 4.02 -7.53
N ALA A 143 11.40 4.31 -6.29
CA ALA A 143 11.55 5.64 -5.71
C ALA A 143 13.01 6.08 -5.61
N LEU A 144 13.91 5.17 -5.19
CA LEU A 144 15.34 5.44 -5.18
C LEU A 144 15.89 5.68 -6.60
N ASN A 145 15.46 4.85 -7.55
CA ASN A 145 15.87 5.02 -8.95
C ASN A 145 15.37 6.36 -9.54
N GLN A 146 14.15 6.77 -9.23
CA GLN A 146 13.58 8.07 -9.64
C GLN A 146 14.30 9.27 -9.00
N ALA A 147 14.82 9.09 -7.79
CA ALA A 147 15.64 10.09 -7.11
C ALA A 147 17.10 10.12 -7.62
N HIS A 148 17.40 9.41 -8.73
CA HIS A 148 18.74 9.27 -9.28
C HIS A 148 19.78 8.74 -8.27
N GLY A 149 19.31 8.01 -7.26
CA GLY A 149 20.16 7.42 -6.24
C GLY A 149 20.84 6.14 -6.71
N THR A 150 22.08 5.92 -6.23
CA THR A 150 22.75 4.62 -6.37
C THR A 150 22.30 3.70 -5.25
N GLY A 151 21.76 2.53 -5.60
CA GLY A 151 21.20 1.56 -4.64
C GLY A 151 22.16 0.44 -4.28
N PHE A 152 22.12 0.02 -3.02
CA PHE A 152 22.73 -1.23 -2.54
C PHE A 152 21.68 -2.08 -1.84
N PHE A 153 21.41 -3.28 -2.35
CA PHE A 153 20.47 -4.21 -1.72
C PHE A 153 21.09 -4.92 -0.52
N LEU A 154 20.47 -4.72 0.64
CA LEU A 154 20.74 -5.42 1.89
C LEU A 154 19.87 -6.68 2.00
N ASP A 155 20.38 -7.68 2.71
CA ASP A 155 19.57 -8.77 3.19
C ASP A 155 18.66 -8.33 4.34
N ILE A 156 17.71 -9.16 4.70
CA ILE A 156 16.81 -8.96 5.82
C ILE A 156 17.23 -9.80 7.02
N ASP A 157 16.89 -9.30 8.21
CA ASP A 157 17.05 -10.03 9.47
C ASP A 157 15.85 -10.97 9.75
N HIS A 158 15.85 -11.54 10.96
CA HIS A 158 14.77 -12.44 11.42
C HIS A 158 13.41 -11.73 11.59
N GLU A 159 13.39 -10.41 11.67
CA GLU A 159 12.16 -9.59 11.71
C GLU A 159 11.72 -9.12 10.33
N TRP A 160 12.39 -9.57 9.26
CA TRP A 160 12.17 -9.17 7.88
C TRP A 160 12.52 -7.71 7.57
N ARG A 161 13.25 -7.06 8.45
CA ARG A 161 13.73 -5.68 8.30
C ARG A 161 15.11 -5.68 7.64
N ALA A 162 15.46 -4.56 7.03
CA ALA A 162 16.81 -4.37 6.52
C ALA A 162 17.85 -4.71 7.58
N LYS A 163 18.86 -5.49 7.22
CA LYS A 163 20.04 -5.75 8.05
C LYS A 163 21.08 -4.65 7.79
N PRO A 164 21.15 -3.59 8.62
CA PRO A 164 22.02 -2.46 8.35
C PRO A 164 23.49 -2.88 8.32
N SER A 165 24.28 -2.18 7.49
CA SER A 165 25.73 -2.34 7.44
C SER A 165 26.39 -1.03 7.79
N LYS A 166 27.48 -1.08 8.58
CA LYS A 166 28.30 0.09 8.91
C LYS A 166 29.01 0.73 7.70
N ASP A 167 29.01 0.04 6.57
CA ASP A 167 29.61 0.54 5.33
C ASP A 167 28.72 1.58 4.63
N TYR A 168 27.45 1.71 5.02
CA TYR A 168 26.47 2.59 4.38
C TYR A 168 25.72 3.42 5.41
N SER A 169 25.92 4.73 5.40
CA SER A 169 25.30 5.65 6.37
C SER A 169 23.88 6.10 5.99
N ASN A 170 23.46 5.85 4.73
CA ASN A 170 22.13 6.22 4.23
C ASN A 170 21.29 4.97 4.04
N LEU A 171 20.13 4.94 4.68
CA LEU A 171 19.26 3.77 4.68
C LEU A 171 17.83 4.13 4.25
N VAL A 172 17.28 3.39 3.29
CA VAL A 172 15.84 3.27 3.15
C VAL A 172 15.41 2.01 3.90
N ASP A 173 14.86 2.17 5.10
CA ASP A 173 14.32 1.04 5.85
C ASP A 173 12.85 0.84 5.52
N VAL A 174 12.38 -0.41 5.53
CA VAL A 174 10.99 -0.76 5.20
C VAL A 174 10.35 -1.41 6.42
N LEU A 175 9.12 -1.00 6.71
CA LEU A 175 8.27 -1.64 7.73
C LEU A 175 7.32 -2.64 7.05
N PRO A 176 7.70 -3.92 6.93
CA PRO A 176 6.92 -4.88 6.16
C PRO A 176 5.53 -5.08 6.76
N PHE A 177 4.50 -5.01 5.91
CA PHE A 177 3.12 -5.40 6.22
C PHE A 177 2.45 -4.68 7.40
N GLY A 178 2.98 -3.55 7.85
CA GLY A 178 2.43 -2.78 8.96
C GLY A 178 3.20 -2.94 10.28
N GLN A 179 4.41 -3.46 10.24
CA GLN A 179 5.27 -3.56 11.43
C GLN A 179 5.54 -2.19 12.07
N PRO A 180 5.77 -2.13 13.41
CA PRO A 180 6.25 -0.94 14.08
C PRO A 180 7.69 -0.64 13.70
N VAL A 181 8.09 0.62 13.84
CA VAL A 181 9.49 1.02 13.58
C VAL A 181 10.44 0.50 14.67
N GLY A 182 9.94 0.27 15.89
CA GLY A 182 10.73 -0.18 17.03
C GLY A 182 11.58 0.94 17.64
N THR A 183 12.77 0.60 18.17
CA THR A 183 13.67 1.55 18.82
C THR A 183 14.70 2.14 17.85
N SER A 184 15.28 3.28 18.19
CA SER A 184 16.35 3.94 17.45
C SER A 184 17.65 3.14 17.39
N ASN A 185 17.87 2.18 18.31
CA ASN A 185 19.11 1.41 18.43
C ASN A 185 19.53 0.75 17.10
N ARG A 186 18.59 0.26 16.33
CA ARG A 186 18.85 -0.33 14.99
C ARG A 186 19.66 0.60 14.09
N TYR A 187 19.42 1.88 14.17
CA TYR A 187 20.07 2.88 13.33
C TYR A 187 21.36 3.42 13.99
N VAL A 188 21.29 3.76 15.27
CA VAL A 188 22.41 4.35 16.02
C VAL A 188 23.60 3.39 16.10
N GLU A 189 23.38 2.12 16.42
CA GLU A 189 24.43 1.11 16.53
C GLU A 189 25.11 0.79 15.19
N ASN A 190 24.46 1.12 14.07
CA ASN A 190 24.98 0.92 12.73
C ASN A 190 25.43 2.21 12.03
N ASN A 191 25.60 3.31 12.79
CA ASN A 191 26.05 4.60 12.27
C ASN A 191 25.19 5.13 11.10
N VAL A 192 23.89 4.88 11.13
CA VAL A 192 22.97 5.45 10.14
C VAL A 192 22.76 6.93 10.47
N HIS A 193 23.15 7.80 9.56
CA HIS A 193 23.06 9.26 9.74
C HIS A 193 21.69 9.78 9.30
N GLU A 194 21.18 9.30 8.16
CA GLU A 194 19.85 9.61 7.68
C GLU A 194 19.11 8.34 7.30
N VAL A 195 17.85 8.26 7.71
CA VAL A 195 16.98 7.15 7.35
C VAL A 195 15.69 7.64 6.71
N VAL A 196 15.36 7.06 5.55
CA VAL A 196 14.03 7.15 4.95
C VAL A 196 13.28 5.89 5.32
N ILE A 197 12.17 6.01 6.03
CA ILE A 197 11.38 4.88 6.52
C ILE A 197 10.16 4.71 5.60
N ASP A 198 10.15 3.67 4.79
CA ASP A 198 8.97 3.24 4.04
C ASP A 198 8.00 2.56 5.02
N ALA A 199 7.11 3.37 5.56
CA ALA A 199 6.04 2.98 6.47
C ALA A 199 4.68 2.86 5.75
N ALA A 200 4.68 2.58 4.46
CA ALA A 200 3.49 2.63 3.60
C ALA A 200 2.31 1.77 4.10
N ALA A 201 2.54 0.82 5.00
CA ALA A 201 1.49 -0.03 5.58
C ALA A 201 1.31 0.15 7.09
N SER A 202 2.09 1.02 7.74
CA SER A 202 2.31 1.00 9.20
C SER A 202 1.57 2.08 9.96
N PHE A 203 0.51 2.66 9.40
CA PHE A 203 -0.23 3.76 10.06
C PHE A 203 -0.58 3.42 11.52
N ASP A 204 -1.22 2.26 11.77
CA ASP A 204 -1.67 1.88 13.12
C ASP A 204 -0.51 1.68 14.09
N SER A 205 0.57 1.06 13.65
CA SER A 205 1.73 0.74 14.50
C SER A 205 2.61 1.95 14.84
N LEU A 206 2.39 3.10 14.21
CA LEU A 206 3.14 4.34 14.46
C LEU A 206 2.45 5.31 15.41
N LEU A 207 1.18 5.08 15.79
CA LEU A 207 0.39 6.01 16.60
C LEU A 207 0.98 6.27 18.01
N ASP A 208 1.68 5.30 18.58
CA ASP A 208 2.29 5.42 19.92
C ASP A 208 3.83 5.48 19.86
N GLN A 209 4.40 5.74 18.67
CA GLN A 209 5.85 5.77 18.48
C GLN A 209 6.46 7.02 19.11
N SER A 210 7.54 6.85 19.89
CA SER A 210 8.41 7.95 20.30
C SER A 210 9.50 8.19 19.23
N TRP A 211 9.69 9.44 18.84
CA TRP A 211 10.67 9.85 17.83
C TRP A 211 11.90 10.55 18.40
N ALA A 212 11.94 10.77 19.75
CA ALA A 212 12.91 11.64 20.40
C ALA A 212 14.37 11.22 20.21
N GLU A 213 14.65 9.91 20.11
CA GLU A 213 16.01 9.37 20.05
C GLU A 213 16.42 8.91 18.64
N PHE A 214 15.56 9.16 17.65
CA PHE A 214 15.87 8.74 16.28
C PHE A 214 16.93 9.64 15.66
N PRO A 215 17.83 9.10 14.80
CA PRO A 215 18.67 9.91 13.96
C PRO A 215 17.79 10.79 13.05
N ARG A 216 18.37 11.61 12.22
CA ARG A 216 17.60 12.38 11.24
C ARG A 216 16.81 11.42 10.34
N PHE A 217 15.49 11.49 10.38
CA PHE A 217 14.62 10.58 9.63
C PHE A 217 13.56 11.32 8.83
N ALA A 218 13.13 10.68 7.74
CA ALA A 218 11.87 10.95 7.05
C ALA A 218 11.07 9.64 6.96
N ALA A 219 9.81 9.64 7.38
CA ALA A 219 8.96 8.47 7.24
C ALA A 219 7.77 8.75 6.32
N ILE A 220 7.36 7.73 5.57
CA ILE A 220 6.37 7.87 4.50
C ILE A 220 5.22 6.89 4.72
N LEU A 221 4.00 7.42 4.87
CA LEU A 221 2.76 6.64 4.86
C LEU A 221 2.12 6.62 3.47
N SER A 222 1.38 5.56 3.19
CA SER A 222 0.54 5.44 1.99
C SER A 222 -0.94 5.42 2.36
N PHE A 223 -1.73 6.16 1.61
CA PHE A 223 -3.19 6.18 1.69
C PHE A 223 -3.85 5.60 0.44
N HIS A 224 -3.13 4.75 -0.29
CA HIS A 224 -3.70 3.99 -1.40
C HIS A 224 -4.95 3.23 -0.94
N ALA A 225 -5.91 3.01 -1.84
CA ALA A 225 -7.20 2.38 -1.55
C ALA A 225 -7.12 1.07 -0.75
N THR A 226 -6.04 0.29 -0.89
CA THR A 226 -5.83 -0.99 -0.19
C THR A 226 -5.28 -0.87 1.23
N LYS A 227 -4.96 0.33 1.71
CA LYS A 227 -4.39 0.52 3.05
C LYS A 227 -5.48 0.57 4.12
N VAL A 228 -5.09 0.42 5.40
CA VAL A 228 -6.04 0.46 6.53
C VAL A 228 -6.71 1.84 6.68
N LEU A 229 -6.04 2.89 6.24
CA LEU A 229 -6.55 4.27 6.20
C LEU A 229 -6.51 4.76 4.75
N PRO A 230 -7.56 4.52 3.94
CA PRO A 230 -7.54 4.81 2.52
C PRO A 230 -7.96 6.25 2.18
N ALA A 231 -7.35 6.80 1.12
CA ALA A 231 -7.75 8.05 0.47
C ALA A 231 -7.97 7.90 -1.05
N ALA A 232 -8.13 6.68 -1.56
CA ALA A 232 -7.99 6.26 -2.95
C ALA A 232 -6.53 6.33 -3.39
N GLU A 233 -5.92 7.53 -3.41
CA GLU A 233 -4.50 7.78 -3.56
C GLU A 233 -4.05 8.84 -2.56
N GLY A 234 -2.79 8.78 -2.13
CA GLY A 234 -2.20 9.74 -1.22
C GLY A 234 -0.98 9.20 -0.49
N GLY A 235 -0.22 10.10 0.08
CA GLY A 235 0.88 9.80 0.98
C GLY A 235 1.10 10.91 1.98
N LEU A 236 1.86 10.60 3.02
CA LEU A 236 2.29 11.56 4.03
C LEU A 236 3.77 11.37 4.27
N PHE A 237 4.50 12.44 4.16
CA PHE A 237 5.87 12.59 4.66
C PHE A 237 5.82 13.21 6.05
N PHE A 238 6.61 12.69 6.98
CA PHE A 238 6.87 13.34 8.26
C PHE A 238 8.31 13.10 8.72
N SER A 239 8.87 14.03 9.50
CA SER A 239 10.27 14.04 9.88
C SER A 239 10.48 14.66 11.26
N ASN A 240 11.59 14.34 11.93
CA ASN A 240 12.06 15.11 13.09
C ASN A 240 12.88 16.36 12.68
N SER A 241 13.06 16.61 11.37
CA SER A 241 13.77 17.77 10.83
C SER A 241 12.82 18.69 10.07
N THR A 242 12.56 19.86 10.63
CA THR A 242 11.75 20.92 9.99
C THR A 242 12.34 21.36 8.65
N GLU A 243 13.67 21.47 8.59
CA GLU A 243 14.36 21.80 7.35
C GLU A 243 14.10 20.75 6.25
N TRP A 244 14.17 19.46 6.57
CA TRP A 244 13.90 18.41 5.59
C TRP A 244 12.45 18.45 5.12
N ALA A 245 11.51 18.66 6.04
CA ALA A 245 10.08 18.81 5.70
C ALA A 245 9.82 20.02 4.79
N GLU A 246 10.49 21.15 5.02
CA GLU A 246 10.40 22.32 4.16
C GLU A 246 10.97 22.05 2.76
N GLN A 247 12.14 21.42 2.68
CA GLN A 247 12.75 21.04 1.40
C GLN A 247 11.86 20.05 0.63
N PHE A 248 11.28 19.07 1.33
CA PHE A 248 10.34 18.14 0.72
C PHE A 248 9.06 18.85 0.24
N ARG A 249 8.50 19.77 1.02
CA ARG A 249 7.34 20.59 0.62
C ARG A 249 7.64 21.38 -0.66
N ASN A 250 8.82 21.99 -0.74
CA ASN A 250 9.24 22.73 -1.93
C ASN A 250 9.42 21.79 -3.13
N TRP A 251 9.97 20.58 -2.92
CA TRP A 251 10.13 19.57 -3.95
C TRP A 251 8.76 19.16 -4.53
N THR A 252 7.71 19.00 -3.70
CA THR A 252 6.35 18.64 -4.17
C THR A 252 5.69 19.70 -5.04
N ARG A 253 6.24 20.90 -5.10
CA ARG A 253 5.77 22.04 -5.91
C ARG A 253 6.87 22.56 -6.84
N PHE A 254 7.54 21.67 -7.55
CA PHE A 254 8.55 21.98 -8.55
C PHE A 254 9.81 22.66 -7.99
N GLY A 255 10.17 22.48 -6.74
CA GLY A 255 11.33 23.14 -6.11
C GLY A 255 11.14 24.64 -5.85
N MET A 256 9.90 25.13 -5.94
CA MET A 256 9.59 26.55 -5.69
C MET A 256 9.67 26.87 -4.20
N GLN A 257 10.33 27.95 -3.83
CA GLN A 257 10.38 28.48 -2.45
C GLN A 257 9.52 29.73 -2.32
N THR A 258 9.94 30.82 -2.93
CA THR A 258 9.21 32.09 -2.93
C THR A 258 8.76 32.43 -4.34
N GLY A 259 7.51 32.88 -4.46
CA GLY A 259 6.92 33.19 -5.75
C GLY A 259 6.82 31.95 -6.67
N ARG A 260 7.20 32.11 -7.93
CA ARG A 260 7.20 31.05 -8.96
C ARG A 260 8.60 30.66 -9.45
N VAL A 261 9.60 30.85 -8.60
CA VAL A 261 10.99 30.53 -8.95
C VAL A 261 11.35 29.18 -8.34
N SER A 262 11.78 28.24 -9.17
CA SER A 262 12.33 26.96 -8.75
C SER A 262 13.81 27.12 -8.41
N PHE A 263 14.19 26.82 -7.19
CA PHE A 263 15.57 26.90 -6.70
C PHE A 263 16.27 25.53 -6.69
N ARG A 264 15.50 24.46 -6.78
CA ARG A 264 15.97 23.07 -6.83
C ARG A 264 15.08 22.27 -7.78
N GLU A 265 15.53 21.08 -8.14
CA GLU A 265 14.68 20.11 -8.83
C GLU A 265 13.48 19.73 -7.95
N GLY A 266 12.38 19.41 -8.60
CA GLY A 266 11.17 19.00 -7.94
C GLY A 266 10.11 18.59 -8.95
N THR A 267 8.96 18.18 -8.45
CA THR A 267 7.85 17.72 -9.30
C THR A 267 6.50 18.19 -8.76
N ASN A 268 5.43 17.88 -9.46
CA ASN A 268 4.07 18.05 -8.93
C ASN A 268 3.66 16.79 -8.16
N ALA A 269 3.98 16.77 -6.88
CA ALA A 269 3.62 15.67 -6.00
C ALA A 269 2.63 16.07 -4.90
N LYS A 270 1.87 17.15 -5.09
CA LYS A 270 0.88 17.61 -4.10
C LYS A 270 -0.33 16.68 -4.05
N MET A 271 -0.87 16.46 -2.85
CA MET A 271 -2.16 15.82 -2.65
C MET A 271 -3.29 16.77 -3.06
N SER A 272 -4.36 16.24 -3.65
CA SER A 272 -5.55 17.04 -3.98
C SER A 272 -6.48 17.17 -2.78
N GLU A 273 -7.32 18.21 -2.76
CA GLU A 273 -8.36 18.39 -1.74
C GLU A 273 -9.38 17.23 -1.76
N TYR A 274 -9.67 16.64 -2.92
CA TYR A 274 -10.55 15.48 -3.00
C TYR A 274 -9.98 14.25 -2.29
N HIS A 275 -8.68 13.95 -2.45
CA HIS A 275 -8.04 12.86 -1.70
C HIS A 275 -7.93 13.21 -0.21
N SER A 276 -7.70 14.49 0.13
CA SER A 276 -7.75 14.96 1.53
C SER A 276 -9.14 14.77 2.14
N ALA A 277 -10.21 15.01 1.38
CA ALA A 277 -11.59 14.79 1.81
C ALA A 277 -11.85 13.30 2.12
N VAL A 278 -11.40 12.40 1.24
CA VAL A 278 -11.54 10.95 1.47
C VAL A 278 -10.74 10.52 2.70
N LEU A 279 -9.50 11.00 2.85
CA LEU A 279 -8.65 10.70 3.99
C LEU A 279 -9.25 11.17 5.32
N LEU A 280 -9.79 12.39 5.36
CA LEU A 280 -10.45 12.92 6.56
C LEU A 280 -11.70 12.10 6.93
N ALA A 281 -12.50 11.70 5.96
CA ALA A 281 -13.64 10.84 6.20
C ALA A 281 -13.22 9.44 6.68
N SER A 282 -12.09 8.91 6.21
CA SER A 282 -11.50 7.67 6.72
C SER A 282 -11.00 7.83 8.17
N LEU A 283 -10.36 8.95 8.49
CA LEU A 283 -9.93 9.28 9.86
C LEU A 283 -11.11 9.39 10.83
N ASP A 284 -12.24 9.98 10.40
CA ASP A 284 -13.45 10.04 11.22
C ASP A 284 -13.99 8.68 11.62
N ASN A 285 -13.79 7.66 10.77
CA ASN A 285 -14.23 6.28 11.01
C ASN A 285 -13.16 5.41 11.68
N TRP A 286 -11.92 5.92 11.82
CA TRP A 286 -10.75 5.10 12.16
C TRP A 286 -10.93 4.25 13.43
N ILE A 287 -11.51 4.80 14.50
CA ILE A 287 -11.69 4.07 15.76
C ILE A 287 -12.56 2.81 15.56
N SER A 288 -13.61 2.92 14.73
CA SER A 288 -14.48 1.78 14.39
C SER A 288 -13.78 0.82 13.45
N ASP A 289 -13.19 1.33 12.38
CA ASP A 289 -12.52 0.53 11.35
C ASP A 289 -11.32 -0.23 11.94
N ARG A 290 -10.56 0.38 12.86
CA ARG A 290 -9.47 -0.28 13.57
C ARG A 290 -9.92 -1.53 14.31
N LYS A 291 -11.07 -1.46 15.00
CA LYS A 291 -11.63 -2.63 15.72
C LYS A 291 -12.01 -3.75 14.74
N GLU A 292 -12.59 -3.41 13.61
CA GLU A 292 -12.92 -4.39 12.56
C GLU A 292 -11.65 -5.03 11.99
N TRP A 293 -10.61 -4.24 11.64
CA TRP A 293 -9.32 -4.77 11.17
C TRP A 293 -8.69 -5.73 12.16
N ILE A 294 -8.65 -5.37 13.46
CA ILE A 294 -8.10 -6.22 14.53
C ILE A 294 -8.90 -7.51 14.67
N ALA A 295 -10.23 -7.46 14.61
CA ALA A 295 -11.07 -8.66 14.66
C ALA A 295 -10.80 -9.59 13.47
N GLN A 296 -10.70 -9.04 12.26
CA GLN A 296 -10.42 -9.82 11.05
C GLN A 296 -9.02 -10.44 11.09
N ILE A 297 -7.97 -9.71 11.45
CA ILE A 297 -6.61 -10.27 11.51
C ILE A 297 -6.46 -11.31 12.63
N SER A 298 -7.17 -11.14 13.76
CA SER A 298 -7.22 -12.14 14.82
C SER A 298 -7.82 -13.46 14.33
N ARG A 299 -8.93 -13.39 13.58
CA ARG A 299 -9.56 -14.56 12.94
C ARG A 299 -8.61 -15.22 11.94
N ALA A 300 -7.94 -14.41 11.10
CA ALA A 300 -6.96 -14.88 10.13
C ALA A 300 -5.81 -15.65 10.80
N ASN A 301 -5.26 -15.09 11.89
CA ASN A 301 -4.16 -15.69 12.64
C ASN A 301 -4.58 -17.02 13.29
N GLN A 302 -5.78 -17.09 13.87
CA GLN A 302 -6.32 -18.33 14.44
C GLN A 302 -6.49 -19.41 13.38
N LEU A 303 -7.03 -19.03 12.21
CA LEU A 303 -7.23 -19.95 11.11
C LEU A 303 -5.92 -20.52 10.58
N ALA A 304 -4.93 -19.69 10.29
CA ALA A 304 -3.63 -20.15 9.82
C ALA A 304 -2.94 -21.08 10.82
N THR A 305 -2.93 -20.69 12.11
CA THR A 305 -2.33 -21.49 13.19
C THR A 305 -3.01 -22.85 13.32
N LYS A 306 -4.31 -22.94 13.18
CA LYS A 306 -5.08 -24.21 13.18
C LYS A 306 -4.55 -25.21 12.15
N TYR A 307 -4.02 -24.73 11.02
CA TYR A 307 -3.52 -25.55 9.93
C TYR A 307 -1.98 -25.60 9.85
N GLY A 308 -1.29 -25.18 10.92
CA GLY A 308 0.18 -25.32 11.05
C GLY A 308 1.01 -24.22 10.40
N TYR A 309 0.39 -23.09 10.02
CA TYR A 309 1.11 -21.94 9.48
C TYR A 309 1.30 -20.86 10.55
N ARG A 310 2.46 -20.21 10.57
CA ARG A 310 2.60 -18.91 11.25
C ARG A 310 1.85 -17.88 10.44
N SER A 311 1.13 -16.97 11.11
CA SER A 311 0.36 -15.94 10.45
C SER A 311 0.81 -14.57 10.87
N SER A 312 0.99 -13.68 9.89
CA SER A 312 1.41 -12.30 10.08
C SER A 312 2.55 -12.16 11.11
N PRO A 313 3.66 -12.89 10.93
CA PRO A 313 4.75 -12.85 11.89
C PRO A 313 5.26 -11.41 12.03
N HIS A 314 5.82 -11.10 13.20
CA HIS A 314 6.39 -9.79 13.54
C HIS A 314 5.39 -8.62 13.62
N LEU A 315 4.07 -8.88 13.53
CA LEU A 315 3.05 -7.88 13.83
C LEU A 315 2.61 -7.97 15.30
N PRO A 316 2.38 -6.84 15.98
CA PRO A 316 1.72 -6.82 17.27
C PRO A 316 0.32 -7.47 17.19
N LYS A 317 -0.12 -8.13 18.28
CA LYS A 317 -1.41 -8.83 18.31
C LYS A 317 -2.61 -7.91 18.04
N GLU A 318 -2.51 -6.65 18.45
CA GLU A 318 -3.57 -5.64 18.31
C GLU A 318 -3.21 -4.57 17.28
N CYS A 319 -2.59 -4.97 16.16
CA CYS A 319 -2.23 -4.07 15.09
C CYS A 319 -3.16 -4.25 13.88
N ALA A 320 -3.76 -3.15 13.43
CA ALA A 320 -4.52 -3.14 12.19
C ALA A 320 -3.56 -3.17 10.99
N THR A 321 -3.72 -4.16 10.13
CA THR A 321 -2.96 -4.32 8.88
C THR A 321 -3.88 -4.68 7.74
N PRO A 322 -3.58 -4.25 6.49
CA PRO A 322 -4.34 -4.68 5.32
C PRO A 322 -3.81 -6.00 4.71
N TYR A 323 -2.89 -6.69 5.40
CA TYR A 323 -2.22 -7.87 4.86
C TYR A 323 -2.35 -9.07 5.78
N TRP A 324 -2.68 -10.20 5.19
CA TRP A 324 -2.60 -11.50 5.83
C TRP A 324 -1.51 -12.32 5.17
N ILE A 325 -0.37 -12.46 5.86
CA ILE A 325 0.79 -13.21 5.40
C ILE A 325 0.89 -14.50 6.20
N VAL A 326 0.96 -15.63 5.52
CA VAL A 326 1.26 -16.92 6.15
C VAL A 326 2.69 -17.32 5.84
N GLN A 327 3.34 -17.96 6.81
CA GLN A 327 4.70 -18.48 6.71
C GLN A 327 4.74 -19.94 7.12
N HIS A 328 5.58 -20.73 6.42
CA HIS A 328 5.89 -22.09 6.79
C HIS A 328 7.38 -22.39 6.52
N GLU A 329 8.06 -23.11 7.43
CA GLU A 329 9.49 -23.42 7.31
C GLU A 329 9.81 -24.27 6.07
N ASN A 330 8.90 -25.14 5.67
CA ASN A 330 9.03 -25.94 4.45
C ASN A 330 8.41 -25.21 3.24
N PRO A 331 9.21 -24.76 2.27
CA PRO A 331 8.70 -24.10 1.05
C PRO A 331 7.71 -24.94 0.24
N THR A 332 7.83 -26.27 0.30
CA THR A 332 6.87 -27.17 -0.39
C THR A 332 5.46 -27.04 0.16
N ALA A 333 5.31 -26.76 1.47
CA ALA A 333 3.99 -26.52 2.07
C ALA A 333 3.36 -25.23 1.55
N ILE A 334 4.15 -24.18 1.35
CA ILE A 334 3.70 -22.90 0.77
C ILE A 334 3.26 -23.11 -0.69
N GLU A 335 4.05 -23.83 -1.47
CA GLU A 335 3.72 -24.11 -2.87
C GLU A 335 2.44 -24.97 -2.99
N LYS A 336 2.27 -25.99 -2.12
CA LYS A 336 1.04 -26.80 -2.06
C LYS A 336 -0.17 -25.94 -1.68
N LEU A 337 0.00 -25.04 -0.70
CA LEU A 337 -1.05 -24.10 -0.29
C LEU A 337 -1.47 -23.22 -1.46
N LYS A 338 -0.52 -22.58 -2.13
CA LYS A 338 -0.72 -21.72 -3.30
C LYS A 338 -1.54 -22.44 -4.39
N ARG A 339 -1.08 -23.60 -4.85
CA ARG A 339 -1.79 -24.41 -5.87
C ARG A 339 -3.18 -24.81 -5.44
N THR A 340 -3.39 -25.11 -4.16
CA THR A 340 -4.70 -25.51 -3.64
C THR A 340 -5.68 -24.35 -3.65
N PHE A 341 -5.24 -23.14 -3.30
CA PHE A 341 -6.03 -21.92 -3.34
C PHE A 341 -6.40 -21.54 -4.79
N GLU A 342 -5.41 -21.55 -5.69
CA GLU A 342 -5.61 -21.28 -7.12
C GLU A 342 -6.63 -22.25 -7.74
N ALA A 343 -6.54 -23.54 -7.43
CA ALA A 343 -7.49 -24.56 -7.90
C ALA A 343 -8.92 -24.33 -7.41
N GLN A 344 -9.11 -23.58 -6.32
CA GLN A 344 -10.40 -23.19 -5.78
C GLN A 344 -10.83 -21.77 -6.16
N LYS A 345 -10.14 -21.14 -7.12
CA LYS A 345 -10.37 -19.77 -7.56
C LYS A 345 -10.25 -18.75 -6.41
N ILE A 346 -9.27 -18.95 -5.55
CA ILE A 346 -8.90 -18.02 -4.49
C ILE A 346 -7.55 -17.42 -4.87
N GLU A 347 -7.50 -16.11 -5.06
CA GLU A 347 -6.24 -15.41 -5.36
C GLU A 347 -5.26 -15.54 -4.20
N THR A 348 -3.98 -15.64 -4.53
CA THR A 348 -2.87 -15.56 -3.57
C THR A 348 -1.78 -14.67 -4.14
N ARG A 349 -0.87 -14.20 -3.31
CA ARG A 349 0.23 -13.38 -3.77
C ARG A 349 1.54 -13.76 -3.09
N ALA A 350 2.53 -14.12 -3.90
CA ALA A 350 3.92 -14.15 -3.44
C ALA A 350 4.37 -12.69 -3.28
N TRP A 351 4.31 -12.17 -2.05
CA TRP A 351 4.69 -10.80 -1.80
C TRP A 351 6.17 -10.61 -2.08
N TRP A 352 6.38 -9.64 -2.98
CA TRP A 352 7.63 -9.15 -3.52
C TRP A 352 8.41 -10.20 -4.29
N GLU A 353 7.76 -11.28 -4.73
CA GLU A 353 8.33 -12.38 -5.51
C GLU A 353 9.61 -12.92 -4.82
N TYR A 354 10.72 -12.88 -5.51
CA TYR A 354 12.03 -13.29 -4.98
C TYR A 354 12.89 -12.11 -4.50
N GLY A 355 12.30 -10.94 -4.28
CA GLY A 355 13.00 -9.71 -3.92
C GLY A 355 13.37 -8.83 -5.12
N CYS A 356 13.57 -7.53 -4.87
CA CYS A 356 13.85 -6.54 -5.90
C CYS A 356 15.15 -6.81 -6.67
N HIS A 357 16.14 -7.48 -6.05
CA HIS A 357 17.40 -7.82 -6.70
C HIS A 357 17.26 -8.82 -7.86
N LYS A 358 16.14 -9.52 -7.96
CA LYS A 358 15.80 -10.40 -9.09
C LYS A 358 15.06 -9.67 -10.21
N MET A 359 14.62 -8.44 -9.98
CA MET A 359 13.87 -7.68 -10.96
C MET A 359 14.81 -7.02 -11.98
N PRO A 360 14.62 -7.22 -13.30
CA PRO A 360 15.50 -6.67 -14.33
C PRO A 360 15.69 -5.15 -14.23
N ALA A 361 14.64 -4.41 -13.81
CA ALA A 361 14.67 -2.96 -13.68
C ALA A 361 15.73 -2.44 -12.70
N TYR A 362 16.17 -3.26 -11.73
CA TYR A 362 17.12 -2.87 -10.68
C TYR A 362 18.42 -3.70 -10.74
N SER A 363 18.71 -4.32 -11.87
CA SER A 363 19.93 -5.11 -12.07
C SER A 363 21.22 -4.31 -11.92
N HIS A 364 21.15 -2.99 -12.06
CA HIS A 364 22.27 -2.06 -11.89
C HIS A 364 22.54 -1.68 -10.43
N PHE A 365 21.64 -2.03 -9.47
CA PHE A 365 21.92 -1.82 -8.06
C PHE A 365 22.94 -2.84 -7.56
N LEU A 366 23.84 -2.38 -6.70
CA LEU A 366 24.78 -3.25 -6.00
C LEU A 366 24.05 -4.16 -5.01
N LYS A 367 24.66 -5.27 -4.64
CA LYS A 367 24.09 -6.20 -3.67
C LYS A 367 25.16 -7.03 -2.96
N GLY A 368 24.89 -7.38 -1.70
CA GLY A 368 25.63 -8.36 -0.93
C GLY A 368 25.06 -9.78 -1.04
N ASP A 369 25.31 -10.59 -0.01
CA ASP A 369 24.59 -11.85 0.20
C ASP A 369 23.14 -11.55 0.57
N LEU A 370 22.18 -12.25 -0.04
CA LEU A 370 20.74 -12.06 0.12
C LEU A 370 20.04 -13.39 0.43
N SER A 371 20.75 -14.30 1.09
CA SER A 371 20.30 -15.67 1.36
C SER A 371 19.03 -15.74 2.21
N THR A 372 18.88 -14.84 3.21
CA THR A 372 17.66 -14.76 4.04
C THR A 372 16.49 -14.27 3.20
N THR A 373 16.69 -13.26 2.36
CA THR A 373 15.68 -12.77 1.40
C THR A 373 15.19 -13.89 0.48
N ASP A 374 16.12 -14.65 -0.13
CA ASP A 374 15.78 -15.79 -1.01
C ASP A 374 15.03 -16.91 -0.26
N LEU A 375 15.31 -17.11 1.02
CA LEU A 375 14.64 -18.11 1.85
C LEU A 375 13.22 -17.65 2.22
N VAL A 376 13.06 -16.45 2.78
CA VAL A 376 11.78 -15.91 3.22
C VAL A 376 10.79 -15.77 2.06
N ALA A 377 11.27 -15.37 0.88
CA ALA A 377 10.45 -15.28 -0.34
C ALA A 377 9.77 -16.63 -0.71
N ARG A 378 10.42 -17.75 -0.43
CA ARG A 378 9.87 -19.10 -0.68
C ARG A 378 9.04 -19.65 0.46
N GLN A 379 9.16 -19.07 1.65
CA GLN A 379 8.50 -19.51 2.87
C GLN A 379 7.22 -18.72 3.20
N THR A 380 6.86 -17.75 2.38
CA THR A 380 5.73 -16.84 2.65
C THR A 380 4.72 -16.81 1.52
N LEU A 381 3.46 -16.59 1.87
CA LEU A 381 2.36 -16.39 0.92
C LEU A 381 1.36 -15.39 1.50
N GLY A 382 0.93 -14.43 0.69
CA GLY A 382 -0.18 -13.55 1.01
C GLY A 382 -1.50 -14.17 0.62
N LEU A 383 -2.47 -14.08 1.52
CA LEU A 383 -3.83 -14.59 1.35
C LEU A 383 -4.84 -13.45 1.24
N PRO A 384 -6.03 -13.69 0.66
CA PRO A 384 -7.09 -12.70 0.57
C PRO A 384 -7.42 -12.09 1.92
N PHE A 385 -7.46 -10.76 1.96
CA PHE A 385 -7.75 -10.07 3.21
C PHE A 385 -8.32 -8.66 2.99
N TRP A 386 -9.41 -8.32 3.68
CA TRP A 386 -10.01 -6.99 3.74
C TRP A 386 -10.87 -6.83 4.99
N ILE A 387 -11.26 -5.62 5.31
CA ILE A 387 -11.85 -5.24 6.59
C ILE A 387 -13.22 -5.92 6.88
N ASP A 388 -14.05 -6.09 5.88
CA ASP A 388 -15.44 -6.60 6.00
C ASP A 388 -15.63 -7.97 5.30
N MET A 389 -14.63 -8.87 5.45
CA MET A 389 -14.69 -10.22 4.87
C MET A 389 -15.91 -10.99 5.36
N GLU A 390 -16.70 -11.45 4.41
CA GLU A 390 -17.93 -12.21 4.64
C GLU A 390 -17.64 -13.65 5.14
N ASN A 391 -18.55 -14.21 5.90
CA ASN A 391 -18.39 -15.57 6.45
C ASN A 391 -18.23 -16.65 5.39
N GLU A 392 -18.85 -16.48 4.22
CA GLU A 392 -18.75 -17.41 3.10
C GLU A 392 -17.34 -17.45 2.52
N VAL A 393 -16.66 -16.29 2.46
CA VAL A 393 -15.24 -16.19 2.05
C VAL A 393 -14.36 -16.90 3.07
N TRP A 394 -14.56 -16.67 4.37
CA TRP A 394 -13.84 -17.38 5.43
C TRP A 394 -13.99 -18.89 5.37
N LYS A 395 -15.22 -19.39 5.12
CA LYS A 395 -15.50 -20.83 4.94
C LYS A 395 -14.79 -21.39 3.71
N ALA A 396 -14.73 -20.63 2.62
CA ALA A 396 -14.02 -21.06 1.40
C ALA A 396 -12.52 -21.17 1.64
N ILE A 397 -11.93 -20.18 2.29
CA ILE A 397 -10.51 -20.17 2.67
C ILE A 397 -10.19 -21.34 3.63
N GLU A 398 -11.04 -21.58 4.61
CA GLU A 398 -10.85 -22.72 5.54
C GLU A 398 -10.88 -24.05 4.82
N ARG A 399 -11.83 -24.27 3.88
CA ARG A 399 -11.83 -25.48 3.04
C ARG A 399 -10.56 -25.65 2.21
N ALA A 400 -10.01 -24.53 1.73
CA ALA A 400 -8.73 -24.55 0.99
C ALA A 400 -7.56 -24.97 1.88
N PHE A 401 -7.48 -24.46 3.11
CA PHE A 401 -6.48 -24.92 4.09
C PHE A 401 -6.64 -26.42 4.39
N GLN A 402 -7.87 -26.90 4.66
CA GLN A 402 -8.14 -28.32 4.92
C GLN A 402 -7.59 -29.20 3.80
N ARG A 403 -7.87 -28.87 2.53
CA ARG A 403 -7.36 -29.60 1.38
C ARG A 403 -5.83 -29.53 1.22
N ALA A 404 -5.24 -28.37 1.56
CA ALA A 404 -3.79 -28.22 1.45
C ALA A 404 -3.03 -29.09 2.45
N VAL A 405 -3.58 -29.34 3.65
CA VAL A 405 -2.93 -30.17 4.67
C VAL A 405 -3.35 -31.64 4.63
N SER A 406 -4.43 -32.00 3.93
CA SER A 406 -4.78 -33.39 3.68
C SER A 406 -3.69 -34.10 2.88
N LYS A 407 -3.42 -35.38 3.25
CA LYS A 407 -2.36 -36.22 2.64
C LYS A 407 -2.66 -36.55 1.17
#